data_c5973a239bc87c2bb95df10f65c36452
#
_entry.id   c5973a239bc87c2bb95df10f65c36452
#
_cell.length_a   1.000
_cell.length_b   1.000
_cell.length_c   1.000
_cell.angle_alpha   90.00
_cell.angle_beta   90.00
_cell.angle_gamma   90.00
#
_symmetry.space_group_name_H-M   'P 1'
#
loop_
_entity.id
_entity.type
_entity.pdbx_description
1 polymer ?
#
loop_
_entity_poly.entity_id
_entity_poly.type
_entity_poly.pdbx_seq_one_letter_code
_entity_poly.pdbx_strand_id
1 'polypeptide(L)'
;FQSMVAELLSRHKSILDIMSKLQESNARVNRSVAKAVTSCGCIQIDASKQNIPADASIEEIKVFTDDHIRGKLCEKCRDIIEKELGNHMFYIASLANTLDISLYDVIVKEEKSLSALGKFHLK
;
A
#
# COMPACT_ATOMS: atom_id res chain seq x y z
N PHE A 1 6.18 14.98 -7.43
CA PHE A 1 6.83 13.86 -6.75
C PHE A 1 7.75 13.08 -7.67
N GLN A 2 7.23 12.58 -8.79
CA GLN A 2 7.99 11.71 -9.71
C GLN A 2 9.22 12.40 -10.28
N SER A 3 9.12 13.67 -10.66
CA SER A 3 10.26 14.46 -11.18
C SER A 3 11.35 14.62 -10.13
N MET A 4 10.97 14.88 -8.89
CA MET A 4 11.92 15.00 -7.79
C MET A 4 12.65 13.68 -7.55
N VAL A 5 11.97 12.58 -7.63
CA VAL A 5 12.58 11.25 -7.50
C VAL A 5 13.63 11.03 -8.59
N ALA A 6 13.33 11.44 -9.83
CA ALA A 6 14.29 11.32 -10.94
C ALA A 6 15.57 12.10 -10.68
N GLU A 7 15.47 13.28 -10.05
CA GLU A 7 16.64 14.10 -9.73
C GLU A 7 17.47 13.52 -8.59
N LEU A 8 16.84 12.85 -7.63
CA LEU A 8 17.49 12.37 -6.42
C LEU A 8 18.01 10.94 -6.51
N LEU A 9 17.57 10.17 -7.48
CA LEU A 9 18.02 8.79 -7.66
C LEU A 9 19.45 8.78 -8.19
N SER A 10 20.42 8.48 -7.31
CA SER A 10 21.82 8.53 -7.66
C SER A 10 22.56 7.20 -7.54
N ARG A 11 22.16 6.33 -6.62
CA ARG A 11 22.90 5.10 -6.33
C ARG A 11 22.35 3.86 -7.03
N HIS A 12 21.05 3.75 -7.17
CA HIS A 12 20.39 2.56 -7.68
C HIS A 12 19.68 2.88 -8.99
N LYS A 13 20.46 3.15 -10.04
CA LYS A 13 19.93 3.50 -11.35
C LYS A 13 19.58 2.28 -12.22
N SER A 14 20.24 1.16 -11.98
CA SER A 14 19.92 -0.06 -12.72
C SER A 14 18.50 -0.51 -12.40
N ILE A 15 17.77 -0.91 -13.43
CA ILE A 15 16.42 -1.46 -13.25
C ILE A 15 16.43 -2.65 -12.29
N LEU A 16 17.49 -3.44 -12.31
CA LEU A 16 17.63 -4.60 -11.43
C LEU A 16 17.74 -4.16 -9.96
N ASP A 17 18.53 -3.12 -9.69
CA ASP A 17 18.64 -2.55 -8.33
C ASP A 17 17.33 -1.95 -7.89
N ILE A 18 16.65 -1.22 -8.77
CA ILE A 18 15.36 -0.62 -8.47
C ILE A 18 14.33 -1.69 -8.10
N MET A 19 14.28 -2.78 -8.87
CA MET A 19 13.37 -3.89 -8.59
C MET A 19 13.67 -4.53 -7.23
N SER A 20 14.94 -4.73 -6.92
CA SER A 20 15.35 -5.28 -5.62
C SER A 20 14.97 -4.33 -4.48
N LYS A 21 15.19 -3.04 -4.65
CA LYS A 21 14.83 -2.02 -3.66
C LYS A 21 13.32 -1.88 -3.49
N LEU A 22 12.57 -2.03 -4.57
CA LEU A 22 11.11 -2.01 -4.53
C LEU A 22 10.59 -3.15 -3.65
N GLN A 23 11.14 -4.35 -3.84
CA GLN A 23 10.77 -5.52 -3.05
C GLN A 23 11.19 -5.36 -1.58
N GLU A 24 12.40 -4.88 -1.34
CA GLU A 24 12.90 -4.61 0.01
C GLU A 24 12.04 -3.59 0.74
N SER A 25 11.71 -2.48 0.07
CA SER A 25 10.88 -1.43 0.68
C SER A 25 9.46 -1.92 0.98
N ASN A 26 8.91 -2.78 0.13
CA ASN A 26 7.62 -3.41 0.42
C ASN A 26 7.68 -4.26 1.70
N ALA A 27 8.75 -5.06 1.83
CA ALA A 27 8.96 -5.87 3.04
C ALA A 27 9.11 -5.00 4.29
N ARG A 28 9.75 -3.84 4.18
CA ARG A 28 9.90 -2.90 5.31
C ARG A 28 8.56 -2.30 5.74
N VAL A 29 7.67 -1.98 4.80
CA VAL A 29 6.32 -1.53 5.12
C VAL A 29 5.62 -2.60 5.95
N ASN A 30 5.61 -3.83 5.45
CA ASN A 30 4.95 -4.95 6.13
C ASN A 30 5.54 -5.21 7.50
N ARG A 31 6.86 -5.15 7.64
CA ARG A 31 7.55 -5.34 8.91
C ARG A 31 7.18 -4.24 9.91
N SER A 32 7.08 -3.00 9.48
CA SER A 32 6.70 -1.90 10.36
C SER A 32 5.29 -2.07 10.91
N VAL A 33 4.37 -2.56 10.09
CA VAL A 33 3.01 -2.90 10.54
C VAL A 33 3.04 -4.06 11.53
N ALA A 34 3.77 -5.13 11.20
CA ALA A 34 3.92 -6.27 12.11
C ALA A 34 4.48 -5.85 13.47
N LYS A 35 5.46 -4.95 13.49
CA LYS A 35 6.05 -4.45 14.75
C LYS A 35 5.09 -3.57 15.55
N ALA A 36 4.18 -2.87 14.89
CA ALA A 36 3.15 -2.13 15.60
C ALA A 36 2.26 -3.07 16.40
N VAL A 37 2.06 -4.29 15.91
CA VAL A 37 1.31 -5.35 16.61
C VAL A 37 2.17 -6.04 17.66
N THR A 38 3.32 -6.54 17.26
CA THR A 38 4.10 -7.48 18.08
C THR A 38 5.07 -6.81 19.04
N SER A 39 5.59 -5.64 18.70
CA SER A 39 6.57 -4.94 19.54
C SER A 39 5.93 -3.81 20.35
N CYS A 40 5.09 -2.97 19.72
CA CYS A 40 4.41 -1.89 20.41
C CYS A 40 3.08 -2.32 21.03
N GLY A 41 2.27 -3.04 20.29
CA GLY A 41 0.96 -3.47 20.75
C GLY A 41 -0.14 -2.39 20.67
N CYS A 42 0.15 -1.25 20.01
CA CYS A 42 -0.88 -0.20 19.87
C CYS A 42 -2.05 -0.64 19.00
N ILE A 43 -1.80 -1.58 18.08
CA ILE A 43 -2.85 -2.27 17.35
C ILE A 43 -2.73 -3.76 17.59
N GLN A 44 -3.83 -4.46 17.46
CA GLN A 44 -3.91 -5.91 17.61
C GLN A 44 -4.64 -6.48 16.41
N ILE A 45 -4.28 -7.71 16.05
CA ILE A 45 -5.00 -8.46 15.01
C ILE A 45 -5.87 -9.48 15.72
N ASP A 46 -7.19 -9.37 15.46
CA ASP A 46 -8.20 -10.28 15.98
C ASP A 46 -8.95 -10.87 14.79
N ALA A 47 -8.30 -11.82 14.14
CA ALA A 47 -8.79 -12.39 12.89
C ALA A 47 -9.74 -13.57 13.15
N SER A 48 -10.83 -13.56 12.42
CA SER A 48 -11.83 -14.63 12.44
C SER A 48 -12.39 -14.80 11.05
N LYS A 49 -13.09 -15.92 10.84
CA LYS A 49 -13.73 -16.19 9.56
C LYS A 49 -14.77 -15.11 9.25
N GLN A 50 -14.73 -14.57 8.04
CA GLN A 50 -15.76 -13.66 7.56
C GLN A 50 -17.07 -14.42 7.34
N ASN A 51 -18.16 -13.91 7.93
CA ASN A 51 -19.50 -14.49 7.78
C ASN A 51 -20.34 -13.57 6.92
N ILE A 52 -20.31 -13.81 5.61
CA ILE A 52 -21.05 -13.00 4.63
C ILE A 52 -22.25 -13.81 4.17
N PRO A 53 -23.51 -13.34 4.35
CA PRO A 53 -24.67 -14.03 3.82
C PRO A 53 -24.57 -14.21 2.31
N ALA A 54 -25.01 -15.37 1.81
CA ALA A 54 -24.91 -15.69 0.38
C ALA A 54 -25.71 -14.73 -0.51
N ASP A 55 -26.75 -14.11 0.03
CA ASP A 55 -27.63 -13.18 -0.66
C ASP A 55 -27.27 -11.70 -0.43
N ALA A 56 -26.15 -11.42 0.26
CA ALA A 56 -25.74 -10.07 0.54
C ALA A 56 -25.37 -9.31 -0.74
N SER A 57 -25.82 -8.06 -0.86
CA SER A 57 -25.39 -7.16 -1.91
C SER A 57 -23.93 -6.72 -1.65
N ILE A 58 -23.27 -6.16 -2.68
CA ILE A 58 -21.90 -5.69 -2.54
C ILE A 58 -21.79 -4.58 -1.47
N GLU A 59 -22.82 -3.76 -1.34
CA GLU A 59 -22.86 -2.73 -0.29
C GLU A 59 -23.05 -3.36 1.10
N GLU A 60 -23.82 -4.41 1.21
CA GLU A 60 -24.05 -5.14 2.46
C GLU A 60 -22.79 -5.92 2.88
N ILE A 61 -21.96 -6.38 1.92
CA ILE A 61 -20.70 -7.07 2.22
C ILE A 61 -19.83 -6.24 3.14
N LYS A 62 -19.79 -4.92 2.96
CA LYS A 62 -19.00 -4.02 3.80
C LYS A 62 -19.41 -4.05 5.27
N VAL A 63 -20.69 -4.34 5.54
CA VAL A 63 -21.21 -4.43 6.91
C VAL A 63 -20.77 -5.74 7.57
N PHE A 64 -20.63 -6.80 6.79
CA PHE A 64 -20.32 -8.16 7.28
C PHE A 64 -18.83 -8.48 7.25
N THR A 65 -18.00 -7.61 6.64
CA THR A 65 -16.54 -7.81 6.63
C THR A 65 -15.88 -6.97 7.70
N ASP A 66 -14.76 -7.45 8.21
CA ASP A 66 -13.98 -6.83 9.25
C ASP A 66 -12.53 -6.75 8.77
N ASP A 67 -11.82 -5.71 9.14
CA ASP A 67 -10.39 -5.58 8.85
C ASP A 67 -9.52 -6.33 9.87
N HIS A 68 -10.13 -6.87 10.90
CA HIS A 68 -9.48 -7.64 11.97
C HIS A 68 -8.45 -6.83 12.78
N ILE A 69 -8.51 -5.52 12.69
CA ILE A 69 -7.64 -4.64 13.46
C ILE A 69 -8.41 -4.11 14.68
N ARG A 70 -7.76 -4.13 15.83
CA ARG A 70 -8.28 -3.52 17.06
C ARG A 70 -7.25 -2.52 17.58
N GLY A 71 -7.74 -1.44 18.18
CA GLY A 71 -6.90 -0.36 18.66
C GLY A 71 -6.60 0.66 17.55
N LYS A 72 -5.67 1.55 17.83
CA LYS A 72 -5.27 2.61 16.90
C LYS A 72 -3.76 2.76 16.93
N LEU A 73 -3.17 3.02 15.77
CA LEU A 73 -1.75 3.31 15.69
C LEU A 73 -1.39 4.48 16.60
N CYS A 74 -0.37 4.29 17.44
CA CYS A 74 0.22 5.39 18.19
C CYS A 74 1.00 6.28 17.22
N GLU A 75 1.34 7.50 17.66
CA GLU A 75 2.05 8.46 16.81
C GLU A 75 3.40 7.93 16.33
N LYS A 76 4.13 7.24 17.19
CA LYS A 76 5.44 6.68 16.84
C LYS A 76 5.33 5.63 15.74
N CYS A 77 4.41 4.67 15.88
CA CYS A 77 4.23 3.63 14.88
C CYS A 77 3.69 4.20 13.57
N ARG A 78 2.77 5.16 13.66
CA ARG A 78 2.26 5.87 12.48
C ARG A 78 3.39 6.54 11.71
N ASP A 79 4.25 7.25 12.39
CA ASP A 79 5.36 7.96 11.78
C ASP A 79 6.33 7.00 11.08
N ILE A 80 6.63 5.87 11.72
CA ILE A 80 7.50 4.84 11.14
C ILE A 80 6.86 4.24 9.89
N ILE A 81 5.58 3.89 9.93
CA ILE A 81 4.87 3.30 8.80
C ILE A 81 4.79 4.31 7.64
N GLU A 82 4.51 5.57 7.95
CA GLU A 82 4.46 6.62 6.92
C GLU A 82 5.82 6.78 6.22
N LYS A 83 6.92 6.74 6.97
CA LYS A 83 8.26 6.82 6.39
C LYS A 83 8.56 5.62 5.49
N GLU A 84 8.19 4.43 5.92
CA GLU A 84 8.40 3.23 5.11
C GLU A 84 7.53 3.24 3.85
N LEU A 85 6.29 3.70 3.95
CA LEU A 85 5.42 3.88 2.78
C LEU A 85 6.01 4.90 1.81
N GLY A 86 6.51 6.03 2.32
CA GLY A 86 7.15 7.05 1.49
C GLY A 86 8.36 6.52 0.75
N ASN A 87 9.19 5.73 1.44
CA ASN A 87 10.35 5.09 0.84
C ASN A 87 9.94 4.11 -0.26
N HIS A 88 8.88 3.35 -0.04
CA HIS A 88 8.34 2.43 -1.04
C HIS A 88 7.81 3.19 -2.26
N MET A 89 7.11 4.29 -2.06
CA MET A 89 6.65 5.15 -3.14
C MET A 89 7.80 5.74 -3.95
N PHE A 90 8.92 6.05 -3.30
CA PHE A 90 10.12 6.51 -3.98
C PHE A 90 10.59 5.47 -5.02
N TYR A 91 10.61 4.20 -4.66
CA TYR A 91 11.06 3.16 -5.57
C TYR A 91 10.02 2.80 -6.63
N ILE A 92 8.74 2.95 -6.33
CA ILE A 92 7.69 2.85 -7.35
C ILE A 92 7.90 3.94 -8.43
N ALA A 93 8.15 5.17 -7.99
CA ALA A 93 8.41 6.29 -8.89
C ALA A 93 9.71 6.09 -9.68
N SER A 94 10.74 5.54 -9.04
CA SER A 94 12.02 5.22 -9.69
C SER A 94 11.84 4.20 -10.81
N LEU A 95 11.04 3.16 -10.56
CA LEU A 95 10.71 2.15 -11.57
C LEU A 95 9.99 2.78 -12.75
N ALA A 96 8.98 3.59 -12.47
CA ALA A 96 8.21 4.27 -13.51
C ALA A 96 9.12 5.19 -14.36
N ASN A 97 10.00 5.96 -13.71
CA ASN A 97 10.93 6.84 -14.41
C ASN A 97 11.85 6.05 -15.34
N THR A 98 12.37 4.92 -14.87
CA THR A 98 13.30 4.10 -15.65
C THR A 98 12.62 3.50 -16.89
N LEU A 99 11.32 3.22 -16.80
CA LEU A 99 10.53 2.67 -17.89
C LEU A 99 9.79 3.74 -18.70
N ASP A 100 10.04 5.02 -18.41
CA ASP A 100 9.39 6.16 -19.05
C ASP A 100 7.86 6.09 -18.93
N ILE A 101 7.38 5.77 -17.74
CA ILE A 101 5.96 5.70 -17.41
C ILE A 101 5.61 6.87 -16.50
N SER A 102 4.51 7.58 -16.81
CA SER A 102 3.99 8.65 -15.95
C SER A 102 3.11 8.05 -14.85
N LEU A 103 3.47 8.26 -13.59
CA LEU A 103 2.64 7.83 -12.46
C LEU A 103 1.29 8.54 -12.45
N TYR A 104 1.26 9.80 -12.86
CA TYR A 104 0.00 10.53 -12.99
C TYR A 104 -0.95 9.80 -13.93
N ASP A 105 -0.45 9.38 -15.09
CA ASP A 105 -1.27 8.64 -16.06
C ASP A 105 -1.74 7.29 -15.51
N VAL A 106 -0.88 6.60 -14.77
CA VAL A 106 -1.24 5.33 -14.12
C VAL A 106 -2.39 5.55 -13.13
N ILE A 107 -2.29 6.58 -12.31
CA ILE A 107 -3.31 6.92 -11.32
C ILE A 107 -4.65 7.27 -12.01
N VAL A 108 -4.58 8.09 -13.06
CA VAL A 108 -5.79 8.48 -13.82
C VAL A 108 -6.45 7.26 -14.46
N LYS A 109 -5.67 6.37 -15.05
CA LYS A 109 -6.19 5.14 -15.65
C LYS A 109 -6.85 4.25 -14.61
N GLU A 110 -6.22 4.12 -13.45
CA GLU A 110 -6.78 3.30 -12.36
C GLU A 110 -8.08 3.90 -11.82
N GLU A 111 -8.12 5.21 -11.62
CA GLU A 111 -9.34 5.89 -11.20
C GLU A 111 -10.48 5.68 -12.19
N LYS A 112 -10.20 5.79 -13.50
CA LYS A 112 -11.20 5.54 -14.54
C LYS A 112 -11.69 4.11 -14.53
N SER A 113 -10.79 3.16 -14.37
CA SER A 113 -11.12 1.73 -14.29
C SER A 113 -12.05 1.45 -13.10
N LEU A 114 -11.68 1.96 -11.94
CA LEU A 114 -12.48 1.78 -10.71
C LEU A 114 -13.84 2.46 -10.83
N SER A 115 -13.89 3.66 -11.41
CA SER A 115 -15.12 4.41 -11.59
C SER A 115 -16.04 3.73 -12.61
N ALA A 116 -15.50 3.26 -13.72
CA ALA A 116 -16.29 2.62 -14.79
C ALA A 116 -16.91 1.30 -14.33
N LEU A 117 -16.17 0.51 -13.57
CA LEU A 117 -16.63 -0.79 -13.05
C LEU A 117 -17.37 -0.63 -11.73
N GLY A 118 -17.10 0.47 -11.04
CA GLY A 118 -17.75 0.78 -9.78
C GLY A 118 -17.61 -0.35 -8.76
N LYS A 119 -18.69 -0.60 -8.03
CA LYS A 119 -18.74 -1.62 -6.98
C LYS A 119 -18.66 -3.06 -7.50
N PHE A 120 -18.74 -3.26 -8.81
CA PHE A 120 -18.61 -4.60 -9.41
C PHE A 120 -17.15 -4.97 -9.68
N HIS A 121 -16.22 -4.04 -9.50
CA HIS A 121 -14.81 -4.27 -9.71
C HIS A 121 -14.14 -4.69 -8.41
N LEU A 122 -13.94 -5.99 -8.25
CA LEU A 122 -13.33 -6.57 -7.05
C LEU A 122 -11.86 -6.89 -7.31
N LYS A 123 -10.97 -6.26 -6.57
CA LYS A 123 -9.52 -6.48 -6.66
C LYS A 123 -8.98 -7.23 -5.46
#